data_bbe299136943090ce4fa41064cd14094
#
_entry.id   bbe299136943090ce4fa41064cd14094
#
_cell.length_a   1.000
_cell.length_b   1.000
_cell.length_c   1.000
_cell.angle_alpha   90.00
_cell.angle_beta   90.00
_cell.angle_gamma   90.00
#
_symmetry.space_group_name_H-M   'P 1'
#
loop_
_entity.id
_entity.type
_entity.pdbx_description
1 polymer ?
#
loop_
_entity_poly.entity_id
_entity_poly.type
_entity_poly.pdbx_seq_one_letter_code
_entity_poly.pdbx_strand_id
1 'polypeptide(L)'
;MSKPRRKSQRPPQVGSNPPQAEPSRTSAPPSSTSKRKRKRRRTSTAPRTASSAASQVSPLRALGGLLAVVLGGVIVLLSPLWLWSVLSGPGSGRAVMLHVAKDATPAELSDLLVARGALRSPRLLRAYLALLDPGFELAPGEHLLNDSASPRQLLQRLARGSGRASERVTLPEGFHALQIGQRLEHAEVCTLAAFRRAVGDSALLTELGIEGASAEGYLFPASYGLLVDSDAREVVRVFVAETKKRMQKLLEAHPGRLQELGREYGFHERDLLTLASMIEKEARAPEERPLIASVFFNRLRDPEFRPARMLQSDPTASYGCLIAGADIPSCAGFHGSVTPALLRDPQNPYNTYRHPGLPPGPIANPGEPSIEAVLAPAQTDYLYFVAKGAGHHAFSRTFAEHREALKETEAPH
;
A
#
# COMPACT_ATOMS: atom_id res chain seq x y z
N MET A 1 57.60 -12.90 41.99
CA MET A 1 57.27 -11.61 42.61
C MET A 1 55.89 -11.13 42.07
N SER A 2 55.01 -11.10 42.93
CA SER A 2 53.70 -10.54 43.15
C SER A 2 52.96 -9.88 41.96
N LYS A 3 51.79 -10.47 41.63
CA LYS A 3 50.67 -9.83 40.93
C LYS A 3 49.94 -8.83 41.85
N PRO A 4 49.32 -7.82 41.36
CA PRO A 4 48.16 -7.23 41.98
C PRO A 4 46.87 -7.53 41.23
N ARG A 5 45.87 -7.95 41.98
CA ARG A 5 44.44 -8.12 41.64
C ARG A 5 43.82 -6.78 41.20
N ARG A 6 43.09 -6.75 40.10
CA ARG A 6 42.13 -5.69 39.79
C ARG A 6 40.73 -6.12 40.17
N LYS A 7 40.10 -5.32 41.00
CA LYS A 7 38.72 -5.43 41.50
C LYS A 7 37.70 -5.20 40.35
N SER A 8 36.73 -6.08 40.28
CA SER A 8 35.50 -5.90 39.48
C SER A 8 34.64 -4.79 40.09
N GLN A 9 34.30 -3.78 39.31
CA GLN A 9 33.23 -2.87 39.62
C GLN A 9 31.98 -3.29 38.86
N ARG A 10 30.91 -3.57 39.61
CA ARG A 10 29.55 -3.76 39.09
C ARG A 10 28.95 -2.40 38.68
N PRO A 11 28.19 -2.30 37.59
CA PRO A 11 27.38 -1.13 37.33
C PRO A 11 26.08 -1.13 38.17
N PRO A 12 25.47 0.04 38.42
CA PRO A 12 24.32 0.18 39.29
C PRO A 12 23.04 -0.34 38.65
N GLN A 13 22.22 -1.01 39.45
CA GLN A 13 20.87 -1.41 39.13
C GLN A 13 19.94 -0.19 39.17
N VAL A 14 19.20 0.02 38.07
CA VAL A 14 18.07 0.94 38.03
C VAL A 14 16.83 0.15 38.41
N GLY A 15 16.17 0.57 39.49
CA GLY A 15 14.97 -0.05 40.02
C GLY A 15 13.77 0.13 39.09
N SER A 16 13.09 -0.96 38.79
CA SER A 16 11.79 -0.99 38.15
C SER A 16 10.70 -1.16 39.23
N ASN A 17 9.85 -0.16 39.38
CA ASN A 17 8.58 -0.30 40.10
C ASN A 17 7.53 -0.91 39.18
N PRO A 18 6.75 -1.89 39.66
CA PRO A 18 5.61 -2.41 38.94
C PRO A 18 4.35 -1.54 39.16
N PRO A 19 3.43 -1.47 38.19
CA PRO A 19 2.16 -0.78 38.35
C PRO A 19 1.20 -1.58 39.25
N GLN A 20 0.53 -0.87 40.14
CA GLN A 20 -0.48 -1.39 41.05
C GLN A 20 -1.76 -1.74 40.29
N ALA A 21 -2.31 -2.89 40.61
CA ALA A 21 -3.61 -3.38 40.16
C ALA A 21 -4.74 -2.76 40.97
N GLU A 22 -5.79 -2.27 40.32
CA GLU A 22 -7.07 -1.92 40.94
C GLU A 22 -7.88 -3.19 41.25
N PRO A 23 -8.60 -3.23 42.38
CA PRO A 23 -9.48 -4.36 42.67
C PRO A 23 -10.92 -4.10 42.22
N SER A 24 -11.42 -5.02 41.42
CA SER A 24 -12.82 -5.23 41.17
C SER A 24 -13.60 -5.60 42.43
N ARG A 25 -14.76 -4.97 42.68
CA ARG A 25 -15.78 -5.46 43.61
C ARG A 25 -17.16 -5.54 42.98
N THR A 26 -17.53 -6.75 42.68
CA THR A 26 -18.92 -7.23 42.61
C THR A 26 -19.46 -7.46 44.02
N SER A 27 -20.69 -7.06 44.28
CA SER A 27 -21.70 -7.91 44.96
C SER A 27 -22.96 -7.12 45.30
N ALA A 28 -24.08 -7.68 44.96
CA ALA A 28 -25.44 -7.29 45.29
C ALA A 28 -25.89 -8.03 46.59
N PRO A 29 -27.16 -7.96 47.00
CA PRO A 29 -27.63 -7.27 48.23
C PRO A 29 -27.95 -8.25 49.37
N PRO A 30 -28.47 -7.77 50.49
CA PRO A 30 -29.79 -8.28 50.86
C PRO A 30 -30.73 -7.31 51.54
N SER A 31 -32.00 -7.68 51.42
CA SER A 31 -33.24 -7.24 52.05
C SER A 31 -33.24 -7.32 53.60
N SER A 32 -33.87 -6.39 54.29
CA SER A 32 -34.71 -6.73 55.44
C SER A 32 -35.62 -5.58 55.88
N THR A 33 -36.84 -5.85 55.89
CA THR A 33 -38.00 -5.38 56.65
C THR A 33 -37.70 -4.81 58.04
N SER A 34 -38.35 -3.68 58.40
CA SER A 34 -38.94 -3.52 59.75
C SER A 34 -40.06 -2.47 59.76
N LYS A 35 -41.11 -2.85 60.41
CA LYS A 35 -42.40 -2.25 60.62
C LYS A 35 -42.41 -1.14 61.69
N ARG A 36 -43.51 -0.34 61.68
CA ARG A 36 -44.19 0.40 62.76
C ARG A 36 -43.77 1.86 62.95
N LYS A 37 -44.69 2.83 62.91
CA LYS A 37 -45.91 2.99 63.74
C LYS A 37 -46.77 4.17 63.27
N ARG A 38 -48.08 3.96 63.28
CA ARG A 38 -49.14 4.93 63.13
C ARG A 38 -49.03 6.08 64.14
N LYS A 39 -49.31 7.30 63.65
CA LYS A 39 -50.01 8.29 64.52
C LYS A 39 -50.99 9.10 63.64
N ARG A 40 -52.28 8.94 63.96
CA ARG A 40 -53.41 9.73 63.47
C ARG A 40 -53.37 11.11 64.08
N ARG A 41 -53.62 12.16 63.31
CA ARG A 41 -54.41 13.34 63.78
C ARG A 41 -54.95 14.09 62.55
N ARG A 42 -56.18 14.04 62.39
CA ARG A 42 -57.33 14.99 62.30
C ARG A 42 -57.12 16.21 61.39
N THR A 43 -57.83 16.14 60.22
CA THR A 43 -58.86 17.12 59.74
C THR A 43 -58.60 18.61 59.93
N SER A 44 -58.42 19.33 58.86
CA SER A 44 -59.11 20.58 58.58
C SER A 44 -59.27 20.75 57.06
N THR A 45 -60.55 20.86 56.71
CA THR A 45 -61.08 21.12 55.38
C THR A 45 -60.91 22.60 55.05
N ALA A 46 -60.21 22.92 53.98
CA ALA A 46 -60.35 24.21 53.32
C ALA A 46 -60.30 23.98 51.81
N PRO A 47 -61.12 24.62 51.03
CA PRO A 47 -61.20 24.37 49.58
C PRO A 47 -60.03 25.01 48.89
N ARG A 48 -59.19 24.21 48.23
CA ARG A 48 -58.18 24.70 47.31
C ARG A 48 -58.81 24.99 45.96
N THR A 49 -58.94 26.26 45.67
CA THR A 49 -59.15 26.77 44.33
C THR A 49 -58.03 26.23 43.42
N ALA A 50 -58.43 25.47 42.38
CA ALA A 50 -57.55 25.03 41.36
C ALA A 50 -57.05 26.22 40.54
N SER A 51 -55.85 26.69 40.86
CA SER A 51 -55.09 27.60 40.01
C SER A 51 -54.53 26.72 38.86
N SER A 52 -55.10 26.82 37.68
CA SER A 52 -54.54 26.32 36.46
C SER A 52 -53.29 27.14 36.16
N ALA A 53 -52.12 26.67 36.63
CA ALA A 53 -50.84 27.18 36.14
C ALA A 53 -50.69 26.75 34.68
N ALA A 54 -51.25 27.55 33.78
CA ALA A 54 -50.81 27.49 32.38
C ALA A 54 -49.30 27.77 32.36
N SER A 55 -48.52 26.73 32.12
CA SER A 55 -47.08 26.85 31.88
C SER A 55 -46.84 27.73 30.66
N GLN A 56 -46.58 28.99 30.86
CA GLN A 56 -46.12 29.89 29.79
C GLN A 56 -44.78 29.37 29.32
N VAL A 57 -44.77 28.57 28.26
CA VAL A 57 -43.56 28.23 27.53
C VAL A 57 -42.99 29.54 26.99
N SER A 58 -41.84 29.95 27.49
CA SER A 58 -41.22 31.18 27.00
C SER A 58 -41.12 31.17 25.46
N PRO A 59 -41.44 32.25 24.78
CA PRO A 59 -41.47 32.30 23.32
C PRO A 59 -40.12 31.88 22.68
N LEU A 60 -39.00 32.12 23.37
CA LEU A 60 -37.67 31.65 22.98
C LEU A 60 -37.52 30.11 22.97
N ARG A 61 -38.13 29.39 23.92
CA ARG A 61 -38.12 27.92 23.94
C ARG A 61 -39.02 27.31 22.87
N ALA A 62 -40.17 27.93 22.59
CA ALA A 62 -41.05 27.53 21.52
C ALA A 62 -40.40 27.75 20.15
N LEU A 63 -39.70 28.89 19.96
CA LEU A 63 -38.95 29.16 18.71
C LEU A 63 -37.79 28.20 18.53
N GLY A 64 -37.02 27.89 19.60
CA GLY A 64 -35.94 26.89 19.56
C GLY A 64 -36.42 25.47 19.23
N GLY A 65 -37.56 25.07 19.81
CA GLY A 65 -38.20 23.79 19.49
C GLY A 65 -38.68 23.69 18.02
N LEU A 66 -39.32 24.75 17.52
CA LEU A 66 -39.75 24.81 16.11
C LEU A 66 -38.54 24.74 15.16
N LEU A 67 -37.48 25.51 15.44
CA LEU A 67 -36.24 25.50 14.65
C LEU A 67 -35.59 24.10 14.63
N ALA A 68 -35.54 23.41 15.76
CA ALA A 68 -35.00 22.07 15.86
C ALA A 68 -35.82 21.05 15.04
N VAL A 69 -37.16 21.15 15.08
CA VAL A 69 -38.04 20.29 14.26
C VAL A 69 -37.88 20.55 12.78
N VAL A 70 -37.79 21.83 12.38
CA VAL A 70 -37.57 22.20 10.98
C VAL A 70 -36.20 21.71 10.50
N LEU A 71 -35.15 21.93 11.29
CA LEU A 71 -33.79 21.47 10.95
C LEU A 71 -33.71 19.93 10.88
N GLY A 72 -34.34 19.24 11.84
CA GLY A 72 -34.46 17.78 11.83
C GLY A 72 -35.19 17.26 10.59
N GLY A 73 -36.31 17.90 10.22
CA GLY A 73 -37.06 17.59 9.01
C GLY A 73 -36.25 17.78 7.73
N VAL A 74 -35.49 18.86 7.64
CA VAL A 74 -34.59 19.14 6.50
C VAL A 74 -33.48 18.08 6.39
N ILE A 75 -32.87 17.70 7.51
CA ILE A 75 -31.83 16.64 7.53
C ILE A 75 -32.40 15.31 7.05
N VAL A 76 -33.59 14.92 7.53
CA VAL A 76 -34.25 13.68 7.13
C VAL A 76 -34.62 13.70 5.64
N LEU A 77 -35.08 14.80 5.11
CA LEU A 77 -35.41 14.95 3.69
C LEU A 77 -34.22 14.95 2.75
N LEU A 78 -33.08 15.51 3.19
CA LEU A 78 -31.89 15.59 2.37
C LEU A 78 -30.94 14.38 2.51
N SER A 79 -31.05 13.59 3.60
CA SER A 79 -30.18 12.44 3.86
C SER A 79 -30.23 11.35 2.76
N PRO A 80 -31.37 11.01 2.12
CA PRO A 80 -31.39 10.03 1.04
C PRO A 80 -30.64 10.53 -0.20
N LEU A 81 -30.74 11.81 -0.49
CA LEU A 81 -30.05 12.44 -1.61
C LEU A 81 -28.53 12.50 -1.39
N TRP A 82 -28.11 12.81 -0.17
CA TRP A 82 -26.70 12.75 0.21
C TRP A 82 -26.17 11.32 0.14
N LEU A 83 -26.89 10.33 0.69
CA LEU A 83 -26.49 8.92 0.63
C LEU A 83 -26.36 8.44 -0.83
N TRP A 84 -27.33 8.79 -1.70
CA TRP A 84 -27.25 8.48 -3.11
C TRP A 84 -25.98 9.06 -3.76
N SER A 85 -25.57 10.26 -3.38
CA SER A 85 -24.40 10.93 -3.98
C SER A 85 -23.07 10.22 -3.71
N VAL A 86 -22.98 9.42 -2.65
CA VAL A 86 -21.77 8.68 -2.27
C VAL A 86 -21.79 7.20 -2.70
N LEU A 87 -22.92 6.68 -3.17
CA LEU A 87 -23.02 5.32 -3.70
C LEU A 87 -22.33 5.23 -5.06
N SER A 88 -21.75 4.07 -5.37
CA SER A 88 -21.11 3.80 -6.65
C SER A 88 -22.05 4.00 -7.84
N GLY A 89 -21.48 4.44 -8.95
CA GLY A 89 -22.19 4.59 -10.22
C GLY A 89 -22.68 3.26 -10.80
N PRO A 90 -23.47 3.32 -11.88
CA PRO A 90 -24.10 2.12 -12.48
C PRO A 90 -23.16 1.26 -13.32
N GLY A 91 -21.99 1.78 -13.68
CA GLY A 91 -21.08 1.16 -14.64
C GLY A 91 -20.16 0.10 -14.06
N SER A 92 -19.36 -0.50 -14.93
CA SER A 92 -18.44 -1.60 -14.63
C SER A 92 -17.00 -1.14 -14.38
N GLY A 93 -16.75 0.17 -14.32
CA GLY A 93 -15.41 0.74 -14.16
C GLY A 93 -14.76 1.15 -15.48
N ARG A 94 -15.55 1.30 -16.54
CA ARG A 94 -15.04 1.75 -17.84
C ARG A 94 -14.77 3.25 -17.84
N ALA A 95 -13.70 3.63 -18.53
CA ALA A 95 -13.39 5.01 -18.81
C ALA A 95 -14.37 5.60 -19.84
N VAL A 96 -15.01 6.72 -19.51
CA VAL A 96 -15.98 7.42 -20.36
C VAL A 96 -15.46 8.82 -20.63
N MET A 97 -15.26 9.16 -21.90
CA MET A 97 -14.95 10.53 -22.32
C MET A 97 -16.22 11.35 -22.41
N LEU A 98 -16.23 12.49 -21.73
CA LEU A 98 -17.30 13.44 -21.75
C LEU A 98 -16.76 14.80 -22.22
N HIS A 99 -17.30 15.33 -23.32
CA HIS A 99 -17.04 16.69 -23.75
C HIS A 99 -18.09 17.61 -23.15
N VAL A 100 -17.64 18.59 -22.36
CA VAL A 100 -18.49 19.60 -21.72
C VAL A 100 -18.32 20.93 -22.43
N ALA A 101 -19.37 21.45 -23.01
CA ALA A 101 -19.38 22.77 -23.67
C ALA A 101 -19.19 23.90 -22.63
N LYS A 102 -18.66 25.04 -23.10
CA LYS A 102 -18.37 26.17 -22.21
C LYS A 102 -19.60 26.76 -21.51
N ASP A 103 -20.74 26.57 -22.11
CA ASP A 103 -22.07 27.06 -21.69
C ASP A 103 -23.00 25.92 -21.24
N ALA A 104 -22.45 24.73 -21.00
CA ALA A 104 -23.24 23.55 -20.58
C ALA A 104 -23.97 23.80 -19.26
N THR A 105 -25.27 23.53 -19.26
CA THR A 105 -26.12 23.65 -18.09
C THR A 105 -26.08 22.38 -17.21
N PRO A 106 -26.40 22.47 -15.91
CA PRO A 106 -26.54 21.28 -15.06
C PRO A 106 -27.57 20.26 -15.58
N ALA A 107 -28.55 20.73 -16.36
CA ALA A 107 -29.55 19.88 -17.00
C ALA A 107 -28.92 19.02 -18.11
N GLU A 108 -28.21 19.67 -19.05
CA GLU A 108 -27.48 18.99 -20.13
C GLU A 108 -26.42 18.05 -19.62
N LEU A 109 -25.65 18.49 -18.60
CA LEU A 109 -24.68 17.61 -17.93
C LEU A 109 -25.32 16.33 -17.41
N SER A 110 -26.47 16.47 -16.73
CA SER A 110 -27.19 15.31 -16.16
C SER A 110 -27.61 14.32 -17.23
N ASP A 111 -28.08 14.82 -18.38
CA ASP A 111 -28.53 13.99 -19.50
C ASP A 111 -27.34 13.34 -20.23
N LEU A 112 -26.23 14.06 -20.40
CA LEU A 112 -24.99 13.52 -20.96
C LEU A 112 -24.40 12.39 -20.12
N LEU A 113 -24.37 12.54 -18.80
CA LEU A 113 -23.87 11.49 -17.88
C LEU A 113 -24.72 10.22 -17.93
N VAL A 114 -26.04 10.36 -18.07
CA VAL A 114 -26.94 9.22 -18.25
C VAL A 114 -26.75 8.55 -19.61
N ALA A 115 -26.65 9.34 -20.68
CA ALA A 115 -26.40 8.83 -22.04
C ALA A 115 -25.08 8.05 -22.15
N ARG A 116 -24.07 8.38 -21.33
CA ARG A 116 -22.78 7.70 -21.27
C ARG A 116 -22.73 6.56 -20.25
N GLY A 117 -23.84 6.25 -19.56
CA GLY A 117 -23.92 5.18 -18.57
C GLY A 117 -23.23 5.48 -17.24
N ALA A 118 -22.74 6.70 -17.02
CA ALA A 118 -22.09 7.10 -15.79
C ALA A 118 -23.09 7.46 -14.66
N LEU A 119 -24.35 7.64 -14.98
CA LEU A 119 -25.42 8.02 -14.04
C LEU A 119 -26.73 7.29 -14.36
N ARG A 120 -27.50 6.91 -13.32
CA ARG A 120 -28.80 6.25 -13.49
C ARG A 120 -29.97 7.22 -13.62
N SER A 121 -29.90 8.36 -12.94
CA SER A 121 -31.03 9.28 -12.83
C SER A 121 -30.60 10.73 -12.95
N PRO A 122 -31.00 11.44 -14.03
CA PRO A 122 -30.68 12.85 -14.19
C PRO A 122 -31.44 13.71 -13.18
N ARG A 123 -32.63 13.27 -12.75
CA ARG A 123 -33.45 13.98 -11.76
C ARG A 123 -32.80 14.08 -10.39
N LEU A 124 -32.13 12.99 -9.94
CA LEU A 124 -31.45 12.98 -8.65
C LEU A 124 -30.20 13.89 -8.68
N LEU A 125 -29.46 13.93 -9.79
CA LEU A 125 -28.31 14.82 -9.91
C LEU A 125 -28.75 16.29 -9.90
N ARG A 126 -29.80 16.64 -10.65
CA ARG A 126 -30.34 18.01 -10.67
C ARG A 126 -30.84 18.43 -9.29
N ALA A 127 -31.53 17.54 -8.56
CA ALA A 127 -31.96 17.80 -7.19
C ALA A 127 -30.77 17.97 -6.24
N TYR A 128 -29.71 17.16 -6.40
CA TYR A 128 -28.49 17.28 -5.61
C TYR A 128 -27.81 18.64 -5.82
N LEU A 129 -27.60 19.04 -7.06
CA LEU A 129 -27.01 20.33 -7.40
C LEU A 129 -27.84 21.50 -6.88
N ALA A 130 -29.17 21.44 -7.04
CA ALA A 130 -30.04 22.53 -6.59
C ALA A 130 -30.12 22.66 -5.05
N LEU A 131 -30.05 21.57 -4.30
CA LEU A 131 -30.32 21.56 -2.86
C LEU A 131 -29.08 21.46 -2.00
N LEU A 132 -28.05 20.74 -2.44
CA LEU A 132 -26.86 20.43 -1.66
C LEU A 132 -25.57 21.09 -2.19
N ASP A 133 -25.56 21.47 -3.47
CA ASP A 133 -24.41 22.11 -4.10
C ASP A 133 -24.82 23.19 -5.13
N PRO A 134 -25.56 24.23 -4.69
CA PRO A 134 -26.09 25.28 -5.60
C PRO A 134 -25.01 26.17 -6.21
N GLY A 135 -23.79 26.13 -5.66
CA GLY A 135 -22.61 26.83 -6.17
C GLY A 135 -21.72 25.99 -7.07
N PHE A 136 -22.18 24.83 -7.52
CA PHE A 136 -21.39 23.96 -8.40
C PHE A 136 -21.03 24.66 -9.71
N GLU A 137 -19.74 24.83 -9.95
CA GLU A 137 -19.20 25.35 -11.19
C GLU A 137 -18.68 24.23 -12.07
N LEU A 138 -19.22 24.12 -13.26
CA LEU A 138 -18.84 23.14 -14.26
C LEU A 138 -17.70 23.68 -15.10
N ALA A 139 -16.57 22.99 -15.11
CA ALA A 139 -15.47 23.38 -15.96
C ALA A 139 -15.64 22.84 -17.38
N PRO A 140 -15.52 23.68 -18.42
CA PRO A 140 -15.68 23.27 -19.82
C PRO A 140 -14.48 22.42 -20.29
N GLY A 141 -14.71 21.58 -21.30
CA GLY A 141 -13.70 20.81 -22.02
C GLY A 141 -13.87 19.29 -21.93
N GLU A 142 -12.81 18.54 -22.17
CA GLU A 142 -12.88 17.07 -22.16
C GLU A 142 -12.59 16.51 -20.77
N HIS A 143 -13.48 15.67 -20.27
CA HIS A 143 -13.35 14.99 -18.99
C HIS A 143 -13.34 13.48 -19.19
N LEU A 144 -12.36 12.79 -18.64
CA LEU A 144 -12.38 11.34 -18.52
C LEU A 144 -13.01 10.97 -17.19
N LEU A 145 -14.12 10.30 -17.24
CA LEU A 145 -14.89 9.84 -16.10
C LEU A 145 -14.83 8.32 -16.00
N ASN A 146 -15.07 7.81 -14.81
CA ASN A 146 -15.29 6.37 -14.61
C ASN A 146 -16.79 6.15 -14.41
N ASP A 147 -17.40 5.23 -15.19
CA ASP A 147 -18.83 4.95 -15.12
C ASP A 147 -19.29 4.31 -13.79
N SER A 148 -18.35 3.77 -12.99
CA SER A 148 -18.62 3.25 -11.64
C SER A 148 -18.39 4.28 -10.53
N ALA A 149 -17.90 5.49 -10.85
CA ALA A 149 -17.67 6.54 -9.87
C ALA A 149 -19.00 7.02 -9.25
N SER A 150 -18.99 7.38 -7.98
CA SER A 150 -20.15 7.96 -7.32
C SER A 150 -20.52 9.31 -7.93
N PRO A 151 -21.79 9.76 -7.87
CA PRO A 151 -22.18 11.07 -8.38
C PRO A 151 -21.36 12.22 -7.81
N ARG A 152 -20.99 12.15 -6.54
CA ARG A 152 -20.12 13.13 -5.89
C ARG A 152 -18.72 13.15 -6.49
N GLN A 153 -18.14 11.98 -6.76
CA GLN A 153 -16.82 11.89 -7.42
C GLN A 153 -16.87 12.42 -8.85
N LEU A 154 -17.95 12.14 -9.59
CA LEU A 154 -18.16 12.69 -10.93
C LEU A 154 -18.19 14.21 -10.89
N LEU A 155 -18.97 14.81 -9.98
CA LEU A 155 -19.05 16.27 -9.85
C LEU A 155 -17.71 16.89 -9.45
N GLN A 156 -17.00 16.31 -8.49
CA GLN A 156 -15.67 16.80 -8.11
C GLN A 156 -14.70 16.84 -9.29
N ARG A 157 -14.80 15.88 -10.20
CA ARG A 157 -13.99 15.86 -11.42
C ARG A 157 -14.40 16.93 -12.40
N LEU A 158 -15.69 17.06 -12.63
CA LEU A 158 -16.23 18.03 -13.56
C LEU A 158 -16.01 19.48 -13.12
N ALA A 159 -15.85 19.72 -11.82
CA ALA A 159 -15.51 21.05 -11.28
C ALA A 159 -14.03 21.41 -11.44
N ARG A 160 -13.13 20.42 -11.55
CA ARG A 160 -11.67 20.64 -11.57
C ARG A 160 -11.10 21.14 -12.91
N GLY A 161 -11.93 21.35 -13.92
CA GLY A 161 -11.51 21.83 -15.24
C GLY A 161 -11.07 20.71 -16.21
N SER A 162 -11.14 21.03 -17.50
CA SER A 162 -10.84 20.13 -18.62
C SER A 162 -9.35 19.81 -18.82
N GLY A 163 -8.49 20.43 -18.07
CA GLY A 163 -7.14 19.95 -17.91
C GLY A 163 -7.24 18.74 -17.00
N ARG A 164 -7.24 17.51 -17.58
CA ARG A 164 -6.90 16.33 -16.80
C ARG A 164 -5.75 16.76 -15.91
N ALA A 165 -5.94 16.78 -14.60
CA ALA A 165 -4.82 16.83 -13.70
C ALA A 165 -4.05 15.53 -13.97
N SER A 166 -3.11 15.58 -14.93
CA SER A 166 -2.15 14.51 -15.09
C SER A 166 -1.07 14.80 -14.09
N GLU A 167 -1.02 13.98 -13.08
CA GLU A 167 0.05 14.04 -12.11
C GLU A 167 1.29 13.36 -12.68
N ARG A 168 2.43 14.01 -12.56
CA ARG A 168 3.70 13.42 -12.90
C ARG A 168 4.16 12.53 -11.75
N VAL A 169 3.95 11.23 -11.90
CA VAL A 169 4.38 10.23 -10.91
C VAL A 169 5.69 9.63 -11.33
N THR A 170 6.74 9.82 -10.54
CA THR A 170 8.04 9.18 -10.74
C THR A 170 8.13 7.93 -9.86
N LEU A 171 8.37 6.79 -10.48
CA LEU A 171 8.63 5.51 -9.83
C LEU A 171 10.15 5.30 -9.78
N PRO A 172 10.78 5.35 -8.60
CA PRO A 172 12.20 5.03 -8.46
C PRO A 172 12.49 3.56 -8.75
N GLU A 173 13.71 3.28 -9.21
CA GLU A 173 14.23 1.92 -9.32
C GLU A 173 14.21 1.23 -7.95
N GLY A 174 14.00 -0.07 -7.94
CA GLY A 174 13.97 -0.87 -6.72
C GLY A 174 12.72 -0.68 -5.84
N PHE A 175 11.71 0.11 -6.25
CA PHE A 175 10.42 0.13 -5.57
C PHE A 175 9.67 -1.17 -5.82
N HIS A 176 9.05 -1.73 -4.79
CA HIS A 176 8.09 -2.82 -4.90
C HIS A 176 6.65 -2.29 -5.06
N ALA A 177 5.73 -3.14 -5.50
CA ALA A 177 4.34 -2.77 -5.81
C ALA A 177 3.62 -2.02 -4.67
N LEU A 178 3.88 -2.36 -3.41
CA LEU A 178 3.29 -1.65 -2.27
C LEU A 178 3.73 -0.18 -2.22
N GLN A 179 5.03 0.10 -2.41
CA GLN A 179 5.56 1.48 -2.44
C GLN A 179 5.03 2.26 -3.65
N ILE A 180 4.92 1.59 -4.80
CA ILE A 180 4.31 2.17 -6.00
C ILE A 180 2.87 2.54 -5.73
N GLY A 181 2.08 1.62 -5.15
CA GLY A 181 0.68 1.87 -4.82
C GLY A 181 0.46 3.02 -3.83
N GLN A 182 1.32 3.13 -2.81
CA GLN A 182 1.29 4.28 -1.88
C GLN A 182 1.58 5.60 -2.60
N ARG A 183 2.51 5.59 -3.55
CA ARG A 183 2.84 6.79 -4.34
C ARG A 183 1.72 7.19 -5.29
N LEU A 184 1.06 6.21 -5.91
CA LEU A 184 -0.12 6.44 -6.76
C LEU A 184 -1.30 7.00 -5.96
N GLU A 185 -1.52 6.50 -4.75
CA GLU A 185 -2.57 7.00 -3.85
C GLU A 185 -2.29 8.43 -3.39
N HIS A 186 -1.03 8.74 -3.04
CA HIS A 186 -0.63 10.11 -2.69
C HIS A 186 -0.79 11.09 -3.86
N ALA A 187 -0.58 10.62 -5.09
CA ALA A 187 -0.78 11.37 -6.32
C ALA A 187 -2.26 11.34 -6.81
N GLU A 188 -3.18 10.83 -6.01
CA GLU A 188 -4.61 10.69 -6.34
C GLU A 188 -4.90 9.95 -7.66
N VAL A 189 -3.93 9.17 -8.17
CA VAL A 189 -4.09 8.40 -9.41
C VAL A 189 -5.05 7.23 -9.22
N CYS A 190 -4.84 6.43 -8.16
CA CYS A 190 -5.77 5.39 -7.74
C CYS A 190 -5.49 5.01 -6.28
N THR A 191 -6.44 4.35 -5.61
CA THR A 191 -6.25 3.90 -4.23
C THR A 191 -5.25 2.75 -4.16
N LEU A 192 -4.46 2.70 -3.06
CA LEU A 192 -3.55 1.58 -2.78
C LEU A 192 -4.27 0.22 -2.86
N ALA A 193 -5.49 0.15 -2.31
CA ALA A 193 -6.28 -1.08 -2.32
C ALA A 193 -6.68 -1.52 -3.74
N ALA A 194 -7.05 -0.59 -4.62
CA ALA A 194 -7.36 -0.87 -6.02
C ALA A 194 -6.12 -1.33 -6.79
N PHE A 195 -4.99 -0.64 -6.59
CA PHE A 195 -3.73 -0.99 -7.23
C PHE A 195 -3.22 -2.38 -6.80
N ARG A 196 -3.26 -2.69 -5.49
CA ARG A 196 -2.88 -4.03 -5.00
C ARG A 196 -3.73 -5.14 -5.61
N ARG A 197 -5.04 -4.92 -5.76
CA ARG A 197 -5.91 -5.90 -6.45
C ARG A 197 -5.53 -6.06 -7.92
N ALA A 198 -5.27 -4.96 -8.62
CA ALA A 198 -4.89 -4.99 -10.04
C ALA A 198 -3.54 -5.70 -10.27
N VAL A 199 -2.56 -5.47 -9.40
CA VAL A 199 -1.24 -6.13 -9.46
C VAL A 199 -1.33 -7.65 -9.29
N GLY A 200 -2.30 -8.16 -8.52
CA GLY A 200 -2.55 -9.59 -8.31
C GLY A 200 -3.74 -10.16 -9.08
N ASP A 201 -4.31 -9.42 -10.03
CA ASP A 201 -5.49 -9.86 -10.80
C ASP A 201 -5.09 -10.90 -11.84
N SER A 202 -5.46 -12.15 -11.63
CA SER A 202 -5.09 -13.28 -12.50
C SER A 202 -5.55 -13.11 -13.96
N ALA A 203 -6.72 -12.50 -14.18
CA ALA A 203 -7.22 -12.24 -15.53
C ALA A 203 -6.36 -11.18 -16.25
N LEU A 204 -5.98 -10.12 -15.52
CA LEU A 204 -5.08 -9.09 -16.06
C LEU A 204 -3.67 -9.66 -16.30
N LEU A 205 -3.14 -10.46 -15.38
CA LEU A 205 -1.82 -11.10 -15.55
C LEU A 205 -1.79 -12.00 -16.80
N THR A 206 -2.84 -12.81 -16.99
CA THR A 206 -3.00 -13.65 -18.18
C THR A 206 -3.08 -12.82 -19.47
N GLU A 207 -3.88 -11.75 -19.46
CA GLU A 207 -4.00 -10.81 -20.59
C GLU A 207 -2.65 -10.20 -20.95
N LEU A 208 -1.86 -9.85 -19.93
CA LEU A 208 -0.54 -9.26 -20.09
C LEU A 208 0.57 -10.29 -20.34
N GLY A 209 0.26 -11.59 -20.37
CA GLY A 209 1.25 -12.65 -20.56
C GLY A 209 2.29 -12.70 -19.43
N ILE A 210 1.88 -12.36 -18.20
CA ILE A 210 2.72 -12.44 -17.01
C ILE A 210 2.45 -13.76 -16.30
N GLU A 211 3.48 -14.57 -16.15
CA GLU A 211 3.43 -15.79 -15.37
C GLU A 211 3.55 -15.49 -13.87
N GLY A 212 2.84 -16.28 -13.03
CA GLY A 212 2.88 -16.15 -11.58
C GLY A 212 1.73 -15.32 -10.98
N ALA A 213 1.86 -14.98 -9.70
CA ALA A 213 0.75 -14.43 -8.90
C ALA A 213 0.72 -12.89 -8.83
N SER A 214 1.67 -12.20 -9.47
CA SER A 214 1.81 -10.74 -9.32
C SER A 214 2.55 -10.12 -10.50
N ALA A 215 2.20 -8.87 -10.82
CA ALA A 215 2.95 -8.02 -11.75
C ALA A 215 4.22 -7.40 -11.13
N GLU A 216 4.64 -7.80 -9.92
CA GLU A 216 5.91 -7.38 -9.35
C GLU A 216 7.07 -7.71 -10.30
N GLY A 217 7.99 -6.76 -10.48
CA GLY A 217 9.08 -6.84 -11.45
C GLY A 217 8.72 -6.31 -12.84
N TYR A 218 7.43 -6.18 -13.14
CA TYR A 218 6.92 -5.67 -14.41
C TYR A 218 6.38 -4.24 -14.34
N LEU A 219 6.51 -3.55 -13.23
CA LEU A 219 6.05 -2.17 -13.02
C LEU A 219 7.21 -1.19 -13.23
N PHE A 220 7.60 -0.95 -14.48
CA PHE A 220 8.87 -0.29 -14.84
C PHE A 220 9.09 1.04 -14.13
N PRO A 221 10.29 1.27 -13.54
CA PRO A 221 10.65 2.53 -12.91
C PRO A 221 10.87 3.64 -13.95
N ALA A 222 10.00 4.64 -13.97
CA ALA A 222 10.06 5.81 -14.84
C ALA A 222 9.19 6.94 -14.31
N SER A 223 9.19 8.07 -15.02
CA SER A 223 8.23 9.17 -14.78
C SER A 223 7.06 9.06 -15.75
N TYR A 224 5.87 8.95 -15.22
CA TYR A 224 4.62 8.79 -15.97
C TYR A 224 3.71 9.99 -15.79
N GLY A 225 3.08 10.45 -16.86
CA GLY A 225 1.93 11.35 -16.80
C GLY A 225 0.66 10.51 -16.61
N LEU A 226 0.17 10.40 -15.38
CA LEU A 226 -1.00 9.59 -15.06
C LEU A 226 -2.18 10.50 -14.69
N LEU A 227 -3.36 10.07 -15.06
CA LEU A 227 -4.56 10.84 -14.74
C LEU A 227 -4.98 10.55 -13.30
N VAL A 228 -5.39 11.57 -12.61
CA VAL A 228 -6.09 11.46 -11.31
C VAL A 228 -7.30 10.53 -11.46
N ASP A 229 -7.56 9.67 -10.45
CA ASP A 229 -8.63 8.66 -10.41
C ASP A 229 -8.63 7.69 -11.62
N SER A 230 -7.50 7.29 -12.12
CA SER A 230 -7.39 6.28 -13.17
C SER A 230 -7.84 4.90 -12.68
N ASP A 231 -8.30 4.08 -13.62
CA ASP A 231 -8.47 2.66 -13.32
C ASP A 231 -7.10 2.03 -13.03
N ALA A 232 -6.98 1.37 -11.89
CA ALA A 232 -5.73 0.74 -11.47
C ALA A 232 -5.25 -0.35 -12.44
N ARG A 233 -6.15 -1.04 -13.14
CA ARG A 233 -5.79 -2.03 -14.18
C ARG A 233 -5.13 -1.34 -15.38
N GLU A 234 -5.65 -0.19 -15.79
CA GLU A 234 -5.03 0.60 -16.87
C GLU A 234 -3.65 1.11 -16.47
N VAL A 235 -3.48 1.55 -15.22
CA VAL A 235 -2.19 1.96 -14.70
C VAL A 235 -1.18 0.81 -14.73
N VAL A 236 -1.58 -0.40 -14.32
CA VAL A 236 -0.72 -1.61 -14.42
C VAL A 236 -0.36 -1.90 -15.88
N ARG A 237 -1.32 -1.80 -16.83
CA ARG A 237 -1.04 -1.98 -18.26
C ARG A 237 0.03 -1.04 -18.77
N VAL A 238 -0.05 0.23 -18.39
CA VAL A 238 0.95 1.25 -18.79
C VAL A 238 2.34 0.87 -18.30
N PHE A 239 2.48 0.46 -17.03
CA PHE A 239 3.78 0.09 -16.45
C PHE A 239 4.35 -1.17 -17.09
N VAL A 240 3.52 -2.19 -17.28
CA VAL A 240 3.92 -3.45 -17.91
C VAL A 240 4.31 -3.26 -19.38
N ALA A 241 3.58 -2.41 -20.11
CA ALA A 241 3.91 -2.09 -21.49
C ALA A 241 5.30 -1.44 -21.61
N GLU A 242 5.66 -0.54 -20.68
CA GLU A 242 7.00 0.06 -20.65
C GLU A 242 8.07 -0.98 -20.30
N THR A 243 7.82 -1.90 -19.34
CA THR A 243 8.73 -3.02 -19.05
C THR A 243 9.00 -3.85 -20.29
N LYS A 244 7.95 -4.27 -21.00
CA LYS A 244 8.08 -5.09 -22.21
C LYS A 244 8.87 -4.39 -23.31
N LYS A 245 8.60 -3.10 -23.51
CA LYS A 245 9.32 -2.27 -24.48
C LYS A 245 10.82 -2.18 -24.14
N ARG A 246 11.17 -1.96 -22.86
CA ARG A 246 12.57 -1.89 -22.41
C ARG A 246 13.25 -3.24 -22.51
N MET A 247 12.57 -4.30 -22.08
CA MET A 247 13.04 -5.66 -22.16
C MET A 247 13.33 -6.06 -23.62
N GLN A 248 12.41 -5.78 -24.54
CA GLN A 248 12.61 -6.06 -25.94
C GLN A 248 13.87 -5.38 -26.48
N LYS A 249 14.07 -4.10 -26.21
CA LYS A 249 15.27 -3.35 -26.61
C LYS A 249 16.56 -3.98 -26.07
N LEU A 250 16.55 -4.40 -24.81
CA LEU A 250 17.71 -5.05 -24.19
C LEU A 250 17.98 -6.42 -24.80
N LEU A 251 16.94 -7.21 -25.09
CA LEU A 251 17.09 -8.51 -25.74
C LEU A 251 17.57 -8.38 -27.21
N GLU A 252 17.19 -7.32 -27.91
CA GLU A 252 17.73 -6.99 -29.23
C GLU A 252 19.21 -6.61 -29.19
N ALA A 253 19.65 -5.94 -28.09
CA ALA A 253 21.06 -5.62 -27.88
C ALA A 253 21.91 -6.85 -27.45
N HIS A 254 21.27 -7.88 -26.88
CA HIS A 254 21.91 -9.12 -26.45
C HIS A 254 21.27 -10.35 -27.10
N PRO A 255 21.40 -10.52 -28.42
CA PRO A 255 20.71 -11.55 -29.17
C PRO A 255 21.11 -12.97 -28.74
N GLY A 256 20.12 -13.82 -28.51
CA GLY A 256 20.33 -15.21 -28.08
C GLY A 256 20.58 -15.38 -26.57
N ARG A 257 20.80 -14.32 -25.81
CA ARG A 257 21.19 -14.43 -24.41
C ARG A 257 20.10 -15.03 -23.50
N LEU A 258 18.84 -14.66 -23.70
CA LEU A 258 17.74 -15.27 -22.94
C LEU A 258 17.61 -16.78 -23.24
N GLN A 259 17.82 -17.20 -24.49
CA GLN A 259 17.83 -18.62 -24.88
C GLN A 259 19.00 -19.39 -24.23
N GLU A 260 20.17 -18.75 -24.10
CA GLU A 260 21.32 -19.34 -23.37
C GLU A 260 20.99 -19.51 -21.89
N LEU A 261 20.44 -18.48 -21.25
CA LEU A 261 20.00 -18.54 -19.85
C LEU A 261 18.91 -19.61 -19.66
N GLY A 262 18.00 -19.76 -20.62
CA GLY A 262 17.00 -20.83 -20.64
C GLY A 262 17.63 -22.23 -20.70
N ARG A 263 18.68 -22.43 -21.51
CA ARG A 263 19.38 -23.72 -21.63
C ARG A 263 20.24 -24.05 -20.41
N GLU A 264 20.91 -23.04 -19.83
CA GLU A 264 21.84 -23.25 -18.72
C GLU A 264 21.16 -23.34 -17.36
N TYR A 265 20.16 -22.48 -17.11
CA TYR A 265 19.51 -22.34 -15.78
C TYR A 265 18.01 -22.63 -15.82
N GLY A 266 17.40 -22.81 -16.99
CA GLY A 266 15.95 -22.92 -17.13
C GLY A 266 15.23 -21.57 -17.01
N PHE A 267 15.94 -20.45 -17.25
CA PHE A 267 15.38 -19.12 -17.06
C PHE A 267 14.45 -18.70 -18.20
N HIS A 268 13.33 -18.10 -17.81
CA HIS A 268 12.42 -17.34 -18.66
C HIS A 268 12.52 -15.85 -18.36
N GLU A 269 11.70 -15.03 -19.01
CA GLU A 269 11.68 -13.57 -18.81
C GLU A 269 11.44 -13.18 -17.34
N ARG A 270 10.55 -13.91 -16.64
CA ARG A 270 10.28 -13.70 -15.24
C ARG A 270 11.49 -13.96 -14.34
N ASP A 271 12.26 -15.00 -14.64
CA ASP A 271 13.47 -15.34 -13.88
C ASP A 271 14.56 -14.30 -14.07
N LEU A 272 14.69 -13.78 -15.29
CA LEU A 272 15.57 -12.66 -15.62
C LEU A 272 15.20 -11.44 -14.78
N LEU A 273 13.92 -11.04 -14.73
CA LEU A 273 13.44 -9.94 -13.90
C LEU A 273 13.61 -10.22 -12.41
N THR A 274 13.45 -11.48 -11.99
CA THR A 274 13.66 -11.91 -10.59
C THR A 274 15.11 -11.67 -10.18
N LEU A 275 16.07 -12.14 -10.95
CA LEU A 275 17.49 -11.93 -10.66
C LEU A 275 17.86 -10.45 -10.76
N ALA A 276 17.35 -9.72 -11.76
CA ALA A 276 17.55 -8.28 -11.89
C ALA A 276 17.03 -7.50 -10.66
N SER A 277 15.88 -7.91 -10.12
CA SER A 277 15.32 -7.28 -8.90
C SER A 277 16.18 -7.52 -7.66
N MET A 278 16.84 -8.67 -7.58
CA MET A 278 17.79 -8.97 -6.50
C MET A 278 19.04 -8.10 -6.64
N ILE A 279 19.62 -8.01 -7.84
CA ILE A 279 20.77 -7.14 -8.13
C ILE A 279 20.43 -5.68 -7.80
N GLU A 280 19.23 -5.20 -8.19
CA GLU A 280 18.74 -3.86 -7.89
C GLU A 280 18.72 -3.56 -6.40
N LYS A 281 18.37 -4.54 -5.58
CA LYS A 281 18.28 -4.38 -4.12
C LYS A 281 19.63 -4.53 -3.41
N GLU A 282 20.61 -5.16 -4.03
CA GLU A 282 21.97 -5.31 -3.49
C GLU A 282 22.89 -4.17 -3.93
N ALA A 283 22.87 -3.79 -5.22
CA ALA A 283 23.78 -2.82 -5.77
C ALA A 283 23.47 -1.39 -5.31
N ARG A 284 24.43 -0.74 -4.67
CA ARG A 284 24.39 0.70 -4.40
C ARG A 284 25.26 1.48 -5.40
N ALA A 285 26.42 0.95 -5.74
CA ALA A 285 27.29 1.47 -6.78
C ALA A 285 26.87 0.90 -8.14
N PRO A 286 26.52 1.73 -9.14
CA PRO A 286 26.01 1.26 -10.43
C PRO A 286 26.95 0.29 -11.15
N GLU A 287 28.25 0.50 -11.06
CA GLU A 287 29.31 -0.29 -11.67
C GLU A 287 29.46 -1.69 -11.08
N GLU A 288 28.92 -1.95 -9.90
CA GLU A 288 28.99 -3.27 -9.24
C GLU A 288 27.86 -4.22 -9.68
N ARG A 289 26.82 -3.74 -10.38
CA ARG A 289 25.73 -4.61 -10.83
C ARG A 289 26.20 -5.83 -11.64
N PRO A 290 27.09 -5.71 -12.62
CA PRO A 290 27.62 -6.88 -13.35
C PRO A 290 28.43 -7.82 -12.47
N LEU A 291 29.15 -7.31 -11.45
CA LEU A 291 29.92 -8.12 -10.50
C LEU A 291 28.98 -8.91 -9.58
N ILE A 292 27.93 -8.26 -9.04
CA ILE A 292 26.91 -8.91 -8.20
C ILE A 292 26.16 -9.99 -9.02
N ALA A 293 25.81 -9.68 -10.28
CA ALA A 293 25.22 -10.67 -11.19
C ALA A 293 26.12 -11.89 -11.36
N SER A 294 27.43 -11.67 -11.56
CA SER A 294 28.43 -12.73 -11.66
C SER A 294 28.45 -13.63 -10.41
N VAL A 295 28.43 -13.05 -9.21
CA VAL A 295 28.37 -13.83 -7.95
C VAL A 295 27.12 -14.71 -7.91
N PHE A 296 25.94 -14.20 -8.24
CA PHE A 296 24.73 -15.00 -8.23
C PHE A 296 24.77 -16.13 -9.26
N PHE A 297 25.25 -15.87 -10.48
CA PHE A 297 25.44 -16.93 -11.47
C PHE A 297 26.46 -17.98 -11.03
N ASN A 298 27.58 -17.57 -10.43
CA ASN A 298 28.59 -18.48 -9.90
C ASN A 298 27.99 -19.38 -8.81
N ARG A 299 27.22 -18.82 -7.87
CA ARG A 299 26.54 -19.62 -6.82
C ARG A 299 25.50 -20.59 -7.40
N LEU A 300 24.82 -20.25 -8.49
CA LEU A 300 23.86 -21.14 -9.16
C LEU A 300 24.55 -22.29 -9.89
N ARG A 301 25.74 -22.04 -10.45
CA ARG A 301 26.46 -22.96 -11.32
C ARG A 301 27.47 -23.84 -10.59
N ASP A 302 28.15 -23.31 -9.58
CA ASP A 302 29.25 -23.98 -8.91
C ASP A 302 28.76 -25.18 -8.09
N PRO A 303 29.15 -26.43 -8.43
CA PRO A 303 28.76 -27.62 -7.70
C PRO A 303 29.42 -27.72 -6.34
N GLU A 304 30.53 -27.01 -6.10
CA GLU A 304 31.28 -27.00 -4.85
C GLU A 304 30.79 -25.92 -3.86
N PHE A 305 30.00 -24.95 -4.33
CA PHE A 305 29.45 -23.93 -3.46
C PHE A 305 28.52 -24.52 -2.40
N ARG A 306 28.73 -24.14 -1.14
CA ARG A 306 27.92 -24.67 -0.01
C ARG A 306 27.32 -23.54 0.81
N PRO A 307 26.02 -23.64 1.15
CA PRO A 307 25.04 -24.62 0.66
C PRO A 307 24.76 -24.47 -0.83
N ALA A 308 24.57 -25.59 -1.54
CA ALA A 308 24.43 -25.60 -2.99
C ALA A 308 23.29 -24.71 -3.49
N ARG A 309 23.59 -23.87 -4.47
CA ARG A 309 22.66 -22.97 -5.16
C ARG A 309 21.91 -21.98 -4.25
N MET A 310 22.38 -21.74 -3.02
CA MET A 310 21.79 -20.76 -2.11
C MET A 310 22.28 -19.35 -2.47
N LEU A 311 21.36 -18.45 -2.84
CA LEU A 311 21.74 -17.09 -3.25
C LEU A 311 22.02 -16.18 -2.05
N GLN A 312 21.44 -16.43 -0.89
CA GLN A 312 21.73 -15.76 0.38
C GLN A 312 21.67 -14.22 0.28
N SER A 313 20.55 -13.72 -0.23
CA SER A 313 20.28 -12.30 -0.37
C SER A 313 19.26 -11.87 0.69
N ASP A 314 19.64 -10.97 1.58
CA ASP A 314 18.80 -10.42 2.66
C ASP A 314 17.51 -9.77 2.13
N PRO A 315 17.54 -8.98 1.04
CA PRO A 315 16.33 -8.39 0.46
C PRO A 315 15.24 -9.40 0.09
N THR A 316 15.61 -10.62 -0.29
CA THR A 316 14.63 -11.66 -0.64
C THR A 316 13.82 -12.10 0.57
N ALA A 317 14.48 -12.34 1.69
CA ALA A 317 13.83 -12.71 2.94
C ALA A 317 12.95 -11.56 3.48
N SER A 318 13.45 -10.32 3.39
CA SER A 318 12.70 -9.12 3.76
C SER A 318 11.43 -8.95 2.94
N TYR A 319 11.51 -9.13 1.62
CA TYR A 319 10.36 -9.01 0.74
C TYR A 319 9.30 -10.08 1.04
N GLY A 320 9.71 -11.32 1.30
CA GLY A 320 8.77 -12.37 1.70
C GLY A 320 7.99 -12.00 2.96
N CYS A 321 8.63 -11.39 3.97
CA CYS A 321 7.93 -10.88 5.14
C CYS A 321 7.02 -9.69 4.85
N LEU A 322 7.40 -8.83 3.90
CA LEU A 322 6.58 -7.69 3.50
C LEU A 322 5.24 -8.12 2.90
N ILE A 323 5.24 -9.18 2.07
CA ILE A 323 4.03 -9.66 1.38
C ILE A 323 3.19 -10.64 2.20
N ALA A 324 3.81 -11.47 3.03
CA ALA A 324 3.15 -12.50 3.85
C ALA A 324 2.71 -11.97 5.23
N GLY A 325 3.37 -10.95 5.75
CA GLY A 325 3.03 -10.36 7.05
C GLY A 325 3.04 -11.39 8.18
N ALA A 326 1.99 -11.41 8.99
CA ALA A 326 1.88 -12.29 10.16
C ALA A 326 1.62 -13.78 9.82
N ASP A 327 1.37 -14.12 8.56
CA ASP A 327 1.16 -15.51 8.13
C ASP A 327 2.44 -16.35 8.30
N ILE A 328 3.61 -15.69 8.34
CA ILE A 328 4.90 -16.31 8.63
C ILE A 328 5.34 -15.85 10.03
N PRO A 329 5.56 -16.77 10.99
CA PRO A 329 5.85 -16.41 12.39
C PRO A 329 7.06 -15.50 12.57
N SER A 330 8.15 -15.71 11.83
CA SER A 330 9.35 -14.86 11.91
C SER A 330 9.16 -13.46 11.33
N CYS A 331 8.07 -13.24 10.57
CA CYS A 331 7.71 -11.97 9.98
C CYS A 331 6.76 -11.16 10.86
N ALA A 332 6.26 -11.72 11.96
CA ALA A 332 5.41 -11.00 12.89
C ALA A 332 6.13 -9.76 13.45
N GLY A 333 5.54 -8.57 13.24
CA GLY A 333 6.15 -7.31 13.64
C GLY A 333 7.35 -6.88 12.78
N PHE A 334 7.46 -7.39 11.55
CA PHE A 334 8.52 -6.96 10.62
C PHE A 334 8.35 -5.48 10.24
N HIS A 335 9.41 -4.71 10.50
CA HIS A 335 9.48 -3.27 10.22
C HIS A 335 10.65 -2.91 9.30
N GLY A 336 11.08 -3.83 8.42
CA GLY A 336 12.13 -3.59 7.45
C GLY A 336 13.53 -4.05 7.87
N SER A 337 13.76 -4.43 9.12
CA SER A 337 15.05 -4.90 9.60
C SER A 337 15.17 -6.43 9.51
N VAL A 338 16.24 -6.90 8.87
CA VAL A 338 16.56 -8.32 8.80
C VAL A 338 17.09 -8.81 10.14
N THR A 339 16.54 -9.93 10.62
CA THR A 339 16.98 -10.57 11.87
C THR A 339 17.51 -11.98 11.60
N PRO A 340 18.39 -12.52 12.46
CA PRO A 340 18.83 -13.91 12.32
C PRO A 340 17.71 -14.94 12.36
N ALA A 341 16.59 -14.65 13.02
CA ALA A 341 15.41 -15.51 13.05
C ALA A 341 14.74 -15.56 11.67
N LEU A 342 14.59 -14.41 11.04
CA LEU A 342 14.03 -14.28 9.70
C LEU A 342 14.85 -15.04 8.65
N LEU A 343 16.18 -14.92 8.67
CA LEU A 343 17.07 -15.62 7.74
C LEU A 343 17.09 -17.14 7.94
N ARG A 344 16.70 -17.63 9.13
CA ARG A 344 16.63 -19.07 9.43
C ARG A 344 15.28 -19.70 9.16
N ASP A 345 14.25 -18.90 8.86
CA ASP A 345 12.90 -19.42 8.70
C ASP A 345 12.69 -20.04 7.31
N PRO A 346 12.40 -21.34 7.23
CA PRO A 346 12.11 -22.01 5.96
C PRO A 346 10.66 -21.80 5.50
N GLN A 347 9.78 -21.23 6.32
CA GLN A 347 8.39 -20.98 5.93
C GLN A 347 8.26 -19.77 5.01
N ASN A 348 9.27 -18.90 4.97
CA ASN A 348 9.33 -17.79 4.03
C ASN A 348 9.82 -18.29 2.66
N PRO A 349 8.95 -18.42 1.64
CA PRO A 349 9.33 -19.00 0.35
C PRO A 349 10.32 -18.12 -0.44
N TYR A 350 10.43 -16.83 -0.10
CA TYR A 350 11.39 -15.91 -0.69
C TYR A 350 12.79 -15.99 -0.03
N ASN A 351 12.94 -16.72 1.08
CA ASN A 351 14.18 -16.75 1.81
C ASN A 351 15.26 -17.58 1.10
N THR A 352 16.13 -16.93 0.33
CA THR A 352 17.22 -17.56 -0.43
C THR A 352 18.38 -18.06 0.45
N TYR A 353 18.29 -17.96 1.78
CA TYR A 353 19.12 -18.69 2.74
C TYR A 353 18.58 -20.09 3.03
N ARG A 354 17.33 -20.38 2.69
CA ARG A 354 16.63 -21.64 3.00
C ARG A 354 16.13 -22.38 1.78
N HIS A 355 15.94 -21.66 0.68
CA HIS A 355 15.46 -22.22 -0.59
C HIS A 355 16.53 -22.02 -1.67
N PRO A 356 16.96 -23.10 -2.36
CA PRO A 356 17.95 -23.03 -3.42
C PRO A 356 17.37 -22.41 -4.70
N GLY A 357 18.21 -21.71 -5.46
CA GLY A 357 17.83 -21.05 -6.69
C GLY A 357 17.20 -19.68 -6.48
N LEU A 358 16.47 -19.23 -7.50
CA LEU A 358 15.74 -17.98 -7.44
C LEU A 358 14.53 -18.06 -6.49
N PRO A 359 14.13 -16.95 -5.86
CA PRO A 359 12.85 -16.87 -5.15
C PRO A 359 11.68 -17.02 -6.13
N PRO A 360 10.42 -17.19 -5.64
CA PRO A 360 9.23 -17.43 -6.48
C PRO A 360 8.92 -16.34 -7.50
N GLY A 361 9.56 -15.19 -7.42
CA GLY A 361 9.41 -14.09 -8.35
C GLY A 361 10.18 -12.85 -7.94
N PRO A 362 10.07 -11.75 -8.71
CA PRO A 362 10.74 -10.49 -8.41
C PRO A 362 10.39 -9.94 -7.03
N ILE A 363 11.35 -9.25 -6.42
CA ILE A 363 11.22 -8.63 -5.08
C ILE A 363 11.13 -7.11 -5.13
N ALA A 364 11.27 -6.55 -6.31
CA ALA A 364 11.16 -5.12 -6.63
C ALA A 364 11.08 -4.96 -8.15
N ASN A 365 10.89 -3.73 -8.60
CA ASN A 365 10.91 -3.39 -10.03
C ASN A 365 12.28 -2.84 -10.40
N PRO A 366 13.08 -3.59 -11.17
CA PRO A 366 14.45 -3.21 -11.50
C PRO A 366 14.50 -2.15 -12.60
N GLY A 367 15.56 -1.33 -12.58
CA GLY A 367 15.94 -0.45 -13.68
C GLY A 367 16.61 -1.21 -14.84
N GLU A 368 16.76 -0.53 -15.99
CA GLU A 368 17.49 -1.07 -17.17
C GLU A 368 18.89 -1.59 -16.79
N PRO A 369 19.72 -0.88 -15.98
CA PRO A 369 21.08 -1.35 -15.69
C PRO A 369 21.12 -2.68 -14.93
N SER A 370 20.14 -2.96 -14.07
CA SER A 370 20.07 -4.24 -13.36
C SER A 370 19.61 -5.39 -14.26
N ILE A 371 18.72 -5.10 -15.21
CA ILE A 371 18.30 -6.07 -16.24
C ILE A 371 19.49 -6.38 -17.17
N GLU A 372 20.21 -5.35 -17.60
CA GLU A 372 21.39 -5.49 -18.45
C GLU A 372 22.51 -6.30 -17.75
N ALA A 373 22.70 -6.11 -16.44
CA ALA A 373 23.69 -6.87 -15.67
C ALA A 373 23.39 -8.39 -15.65
N VAL A 374 22.12 -8.81 -15.76
CA VAL A 374 21.77 -10.23 -15.92
C VAL A 374 22.10 -10.73 -17.33
N LEU A 375 21.91 -9.89 -18.33
CA LEU A 375 22.21 -10.24 -19.73
C LEU A 375 23.71 -10.24 -20.03
N ALA A 376 24.46 -9.34 -19.40
CA ALA A 376 25.90 -9.18 -19.57
C ALA A 376 26.64 -9.14 -18.22
N PRO A 377 26.66 -10.24 -17.45
CA PRO A 377 27.38 -10.28 -16.18
C PRO A 377 28.89 -10.19 -16.38
N ALA A 378 29.60 -9.65 -15.38
CA ALA A 378 31.04 -9.68 -15.38
C ALA A 378 31.56 -11.13 -15.36
N GLN A 379 32.69 -11.36 -16.05
CA GLN A 379 33.31 -12.68 -16.08
C GLN A 379 34.29 -12.79 -14.90
N THR A 380 33.82 -13.33 -13.77
CA THR A 380 34.62 -13.50 -12.54
C THR A 380 34.35 -14.86 -11.91
N ASP A 381 35.17 -15.23 -10.94
CA ASP A 381 35.04 -16.40 -10.10
C ASP A 381 34.65 -16.03 -8.65
N TYR A 382 34.13 -14.82 -8.43
CA TYR A 382 33.64 -14.39 -7.11
C TYR A 382 32.40 -15.18 -6.68
N LEU A 383 32.40 -15.61 -5.42
CA LEU A 383 31.30 -16.31 -4.77
C LEU A 383 30.69 -15.51 -3.62
N TYR A 384 31.38 -14.47 -3.14
CA TYR A 384 30.99 -13.69 -1.98
C TYR A 384 31.17 -12.19 -2.23
N PHE A 385 30.33 -11.41 -1.59
CA PHE A 385 30.51 -9.99 -1.45
C PHE A 385 30.05 -9.50 -0.08
N VAL A 386 30.62 -8.43 0.42
CA VAL A 386 30.26 -7.77 1.68
C VAL A 386 30.40 -6.27 1.54
N ALA A 387 29.51 -5.51 2.18
CA ALA A 387 29.57 -4.05 2.16
C ALA A 387 30.90 -3.55 2.76
N LYS A 388 31.63 -2.71 2.00
CA LYS A 388 32.94 -2.14 2.36
C LYS A 388 32.84 -0.70 2.85
N GLY A 389 31.66 -0.10 2.81
CA GLY A 389 31.43 1.33 3.07
C GLY A 389 31.31 2.14 1.80
N ALA A 390 30.85 3.41 1.92
CA ALA A 390 30.61 4.32 0.81
C ALA A 390 29.73 3.74 -0.34
N GLY A 391 28.93 2.71 -0.06
CA GLY A 391 28.06 2.07 -1.05
C GLY A 391 28.74 1.00 -1.92
N HIS A 392 30.00 0.67 -1.66
CA HIS A 392 30.76 -0.36 -2.38
C HIS A 392 30.84 -1.68 -1.63
N HIS A 393 31.24 -2.73 -2.35
CA HIS A 393 31.44 -4.07 -1.81
C HIS A 393 32.88 -4.55 -2.00
N ALA A 394 33.34 -5.40 -1.08
CA ALA A 394 34.50 -6.25 -1.29
C ALA A 394 34.02 -7.60 -1.84
N PHE A 395 34.60 -8.04 -2.96
CA PHE A 395 34.29 -9.30 -3.62
C PHE A 395 35.37 -10.34 -3.30
N SER A 396 34.95 -11.59 -3.04
CA SER A 396 35.86 -12.69 -2.64
C SER A 396 35.51 -13.96 -3.38
N ARG A 397 36.53 -14.79 -3.66
CA ARG A 397 36.40 -16.08 -4.30
C ARG A 397 36.11 -17.20 -3.29
N THR A 398 36.74 -17.09 -2.13
CA THR A 398 36.65 -18.11 -1.08
C THR A 398 35.98 -17.57 0.18
N PHE A 399 35.43 -18.47 0.97
CA PHE A 399 34.88 -18.09 2.28
C PHE A 399 35.93 -17.56 3.25
N ALA A 400 37.19 -18.00 3.10
CA ALA A 400 38.30 -17.50 3.90
C ALA A 400 38.58 -16.01 3.62
N GLU A 401 38.68 -15.63 2.34
CA GLU A 401 38.82 -14.23 1.91
C GLU A 401 37.61 -13.39 2.37
N HIS A 402 36.40 -13.91 2.25
CA HIS A 402 35.20 -13.24 2.70
C HIS A 402 35.21 -12.95 4.21
N ARG A 403 35.67 -13.90 5.02
CA ARG A 403 35.82 -13.70 6.46
C ARG A 403 36.85 -12.62 6.83
N GLU A 404 37.92 -12.48 6.06
CA GLU A 404 38.89 -11.40 6.26
C GLU A 404 38.28 -10.05 5.89
N ALA A 405 37.58 -9.97 4.75
CA ALA A 405 36.88 -8.76 4.35
C ALA A 405 35.82 -8.32 5.40
N LEU A 406 35.10 -9.23 6.03
CA LEU A 406 34.18 -8.94 7.13
C LEU A 406 34.88 -8.29 8.33
N LYS A 407 36.06 -8.79 8.73
CA LYS A 407 36.83 -8.23 9.84
C LYS A 407 37.31 -6.80 9.54
N GLU A 408 37.70 -6.55 8.30
CA GLU A 408 38.10 -5.21 7.86
C GLU A 408 36.96 -4.20 7.92
N THR A 409 35.72 -4.64 7.62
CA THR A 409 34.52 -3.78 7.65
C THR A 409 33.97 -3.54 9.06
N GLU A 410 34.23 -4.45 10.01
CA GLU A 410 33.83 -4.34 11.41
C GLU A 410 34.86 -3.55 12.27
N ALA A 411 36.07 -3.30 11.76
CA ALA A 411 37.08 -2.53 12.48
C ALA A 411 36.62 -1.05 12.62
N PRO A 412 36.59 -0.50 13.84
CA PRO A 412 36.22 0.91 14.03
C PRO A 412 37.28 1.81 13.38
N HIS A 413 36.79 2.70 12.49
CA HIS A 413 37.59 3.79 11.91
C HIS A 413 37.79 4.95 12.88
#